data_d2aeeff32c3dba779b9f9fb7fb094886
#
_entry.id   d2aeeff32c3dba779b9f9fb7fb094886
#
_cell.length_a   1.000
_cell.length_b   1.000
_cell.length_c   1.000
_cell.angle_alpha   90.00
_cell.angle_beta   90.00
_cell.angle_gamma   90.00
#
_symmetry.space_group_name_H-M   'P 1'
#
loop_
_entity.id
_entity.type
_entity.pdbx_description
1 polymer ?
#
loop_
_entity_poly.entity_id
_entity_poly.type
_entity_poly.pdbx_seq_one_letter_code
_entity_poly.pdbx_strand_id
1 'polypeptide(L)'
;MKVMPMEIQLRFAALRAFSVFHNFQGFRVLGALLLLGMLLAPASPADEGMWLFNNPPLKVLQEKYHFQPTAAWLEHVQKSSVRFDNGGSGSFVSADGLVMTNHHVGADCLGKLSTKDKDYLAIGYEAKSSAEERKCDDLELNVLMSMEDVTARVSGAVQATMDGAAAEKARRAEINGIEKESRDKTGLRSDVVALYNGGQYQLYRYKRYTDVRLVFAPQKSIAFFGGDPDNFEYPRYDLDICFFRVYETTSPCMWTTI
;
A
#
# COMPACT_ATOMS: atom_id res chain seq x y z
N MET A 1 -25.13 6.41 -74.18
CA MET A 1 -24.36 6.73 -72.93
C MET A 1 -23.96 8.21 -73.03
N LYS A 2 -24.67 9.12 -72.30
CA LYS A 2 -24.39 10.56 -72.39
C LYS A 2 -23.19 10.84 -71.46
N VAL A 3 -22.06 11.22 -72.03
CA VAL A 3 -20.86 11.68 -71.22
C VAL A 3 -21.23 13.06 -70.70
N MET A 4 -21.10 13.22 -69.39
CA MET A 4 -21.33 14.51 -68.69
C MET A 4 -20.27 15.53 -69.11
N PRO A 5 -20.65 16.81 -69.33
CA PRO A 5 -19.70 17.84 -69.76
C PRO A 5 -18.56 18.03 -68.73
N MET A 6 -17.39 18.24 -69.23
CA MET A 6 -16.13 18.35 -68.46
C MET A 6 -16.16 19.46 -67.38
N GLU A 7 -16.92 20.53 -67.57
CA GLU A 7 -17.15 21.59 -66.56
C GLU A 7 -17.87 21.13 -65.30
N ILE A 8 -18.80 20.18 -65.44
CA ILE A 8 -19.52 19.64 -64.27
C ILE A 8 -18.63 18.73 -63.45
N GLN A 9 -17.73 17.95 -64.09
CA GLN A 9 -16.76 17.11 -63.37
C GLN A 9 -15.72 17.95 -62.60
N LEU A 10 -15.25 19.08 -63.12
CA LEU A 10 -14.34 20.00 -62.41
C LEU A 10 -14.97 20.66 -61.20
N ARG A 11 -16.26 21.01 -61.26
CA ARG A 11 -16.99 21.56 -60.10
C ARG A 11 -17.17 20.55 -58.95
N PHE A 12 -17.47 19.29 -59.28
CA PHE A 12 -17.56 18.23 -58.25
C PHE A 12 -16.18 17.84 -57.65
N ALA A 13 -15.12 17.90 -58.42
CA ALA A 13 -13.76 17.69 -57.92
C ALA A 13 -13.30 18.84 -56.96
N ALA A 14 -13.65 20.11 -57.32
CA ALA A 14 -13.36 21.26 -56.46
C ALA A 14 -14.16 21.23 -55.15
N LEU A 15 -15.41 20.83 -55.15
CA LEU A 15 -16.25 20.67 -53.96
C LEU A 15 -15.77 19.55 -53.06
N ARG A 16 -15.30 18.43 -53.63
CA ARG A 16 -14.67 17.34 -52.82
C ARG A 16 -13.33 17.75 -52.20
N ALA A 17 -12.49 18.46 -52.96
CA ALA A 17 -11.22 19.01 -52.42
C ALA A 17 -11.45 20.03 -51.29
N PHE A 18 -12.46 20.89 -51.42
CA PHE A 18 -12.81 21.89 -50.40
C PHE A 18 -13.36 21.24 -49.12
N SER A 19 -14.14 20.16 -49.21
CA SER A 19 -14.66 19.41 -48.03
C SER A 19 -13.56 18.64 -47.31
N VAL A 20 -12.56 18.09 -48.02
CA VAL A 20 -11.41 17.41 -47.42
C VAL A 20 -10.50 18.43 -46.71
N PHE A 21 -10.34 19.62 -47.31
CA PHE A 21 -9.54 20.70 -46.65
C PHE A 21 -10.19 21.26 -45.38
N HIS A 22 -11.51 21.38 -45.37
CA HIS A 22 -12.24 21.82 -44.16
C HIS A 22 -12.17 20.80 -43.02
N ASN A 23 -12.27 19.52 -43.33
CA ASN A 23 -12.08 18.45 -42.32
C ASN A 23 -10.65 18.42 -41.76
N PHE A 24 -9.63 18.73 -42.57
CA PHE A 24 -8.24 18.76 -42.13
C PHE A 24 -7.94 19.96 -41.21
N GLN A 25 -8.59 21.12 -41.43
CA GLN A 25 -8.50 22.25 -40.51
C GLN A 25 -9.23 21.98 -39.20
N GLY A 26 -10.40 21.36 -39.21
CA GLY A 26 -11.13 20.96 -38.01
C GLY A 26 -10.33 19.99 -37.14
N PHE A 27 -9.63 19.03 -37.77
CA PHE A 27 -8.74 18.11 -37.05
C PHE A 27 -7.53 18.80 -36.43
N ARG A 28 -6.95 19.80 -37.10
CA ARG A 28 -5.84 20.62 -36.58
C ARG A 28 -6.27 21.48 -35.42
N VAL A 29 -7.43 22.10 -35.48
CA VAL A 29 -7.99 22.92 -34.39
C VAL A 29 -8.34 22.03 -33.19
N LEU A 30 -8.96 20.88 -33.40
CA LEU A 30 -9.25 19.92 -32.33
C LEU A 30 -7.97 19.38 -31.70
N GLY A 31 -6.97 19.03 -32.49
CA GLY A 31 -5.65 18.62 -32.00
C GLY A 31 -4.93 19.70 -31.19
N ALA A 32 -5.00 20.96 -31.65
CA ALA A 32 -4.42 22.11 -30.94
C ALA A 32 -5.16 22.39 -29.61
N LEU A 33 -6.49 22.26 -29.59
CA LEU A 33 -7.30 22.41 -28.38
C LEU A 33 -7.04 21.28 -27.37
N LEU A 34 -6.86 20.05 -27.83
CA LEU A 34 -6.48 18.91 -26.98
C LEU A 34 -5.05 19.10 -26.39
N LEU A 35 -4.10 19.56 -27.23
CA LEU A 35 -2.74 19.85 -26.78
C LEU A 35 -2.72 21.01 -25.76
N LEU A 36 -3.48 22.07 -26.02
CA LEU A 36 -3.64 23.20 -25.12
C LEU A 36 -4.32 22.79 -23.80
N GLY A 37 -5.31 21.91 -23.85
CA GLY A 37 -5.94 21.31 -22.68
C GLY A 37 -4.99 20.48 -21.84
N MET A 38 -4.07 19.72 -22.46
CA MET A 38 -3.01 18.98 -21.78
C MET A 38 -1.96 19.90 -21.15
N LEU A 39 -1.63 21.03 -21.79
CA LEU A 39 -0.69 22.02 -21.26
C LEU A 39 -1.28 22.86 -20.13
N LEU A 40 -2.60 22.98 -20.06
CA LEU A 40 -3.32 23.72 -19.03
C LEU A 40 -3.80 22.82 -17.88
N ALA A 41 -3.59 21.50 -17.97
CA ALA A 41 -3.88 20.61 -16.85
C ALA A 41 -3.02 21.02 -15.65
N PRO A 42 -3.61 21.40 -14.50
CA PRO A 42 -2.83 21.76 -13.33
C PRO A 42 -2.01 20.52 -12.95
N ALA A 43 -0.68 20.68 -12.88
CA ALA A 43 0.15 19.69 -12.23
C ALA A 43 -0.41 19.52 -10.80
N SER A 44 -0.91 18.33 -10.46
CA SER A 44 -1.24 18.02 -9.08
C SER A 44 0.08 17.75 -8.36
N PRO A 45 0.64 18.72 -7.61
CA PRO A 45 1.86 18.49 -6.88
C PRO A 45 1.55 17.50 -5.76
N ALA A 46 2.03 16.27 -5.90
CA ALA A 46 2.10 15.36 -4.78
C ALA A 46 3.13 15.88 -3.77
N ASP A 47 2.85 15.82 -2.50
CA ASP A 47 3.84 16.12 -1.49
C ASP A 47 4.88 15.00 -1.47
N GLU A 48 6.14 15.38 -1.59
CA GLU A 48 7.25 14.44 -1.51
C GLU A 48 7.60 14.12 -0.06
N GLY A 49 8.01 12.89 0.19
CA GLY A 49 8.55 12.42 1.46
C GLY A 49 7.80 11.22 2.02
N MET A 50 8.50 10.54 2.94
CA MET A 50 7.93 9.51 3.80
C MET A 50 8.14 9.94 5.25
N TRP A 51 7.07 9.95 6.02
CA TRP A 51 7.09 10.40 7.40
C TRP A 51 6.80 9.25 8.35
N LEU A 52 7.48 9.28 9.49
CA LEU A 52 7.21 8.35 10.57
C LEU A 52 5.95 8.77 11.33
N PHE A 53 5.24 7.82 11.92
CA PHE A 53 4.07 8.10 12.77
C PHE A 53 4.40 9.03 13.96
N ASN A 54 5.61 8.95 14.49
CA ASN A 54 6.08 9.80 15.58
C ASN A 54 6.73 11.13 15.11
N ASN A 55 6.80 11.36 13.78
CA ASN A 55 7.33 12.60 13.21
C ASN A 55 6.56 12.97 11.94
N PRO A 56 5.23 13.19 12.01
CA PRO A 56 4.43 13.60 10.85
C PRO A 56 4.71 15.06 10.48
N PRO A 57 4.50 15.48 9.22
CA PRO A 57 4.74 16.82 8.74
C PRO A 57 3.61 17.79 9.16
N LEU A 58 3.44 18.01 10.47
CA LEU A 58 2.30 18.76 11.05
C LEU A 58 2.10 20.15 10.43
N LYS A 59 3.20 20.86 10.13
CA LYS A 59 3.14 22.19 9.52
C LYS A 59 2.53 22.12 8.10
N VAL A 60 2.98 21.17 7.29
CA VAL A 60 2.44 20.97 5.92
C VAL A 60 0.98 20.57 5.96
N LEU A 61 0.62 19.66 6.86
CA LEU A 61 -0.76 19.21 7.05
C LEU A 61 -1.67 20.38 7.42
N GLN A 62 -1.22 21.25 8.32
CA GLN A 62 -2.01 22.41 8.75
C GLN A 62 -2.10 23.50 7.67
N GLU A 63 -0.97 23.90 7.07
CA GLU A 63 -0.90 25.04 6.15
C GLU A 63 -1.52 24.72 4.77
N LYS A 64 -1.25 23.51 4.26
CA LYS A 64 -1.70 23.13 2.91
C LYS A 64 -3.06 22.43 2.90
N TYR A 65 -3.34 21.60 3.91
CA TYR A 65 -4.53 20.75 3.96
C TYR A 65 -5.54 21.16 5.03
N HIS A 66 -5.23 22.17 5.84
CA HIS A 66 -6.08 22.64 6.95
C HIS A 66 -6.44 21.47 7.91
N PHE A 67 -5.52 20.52 8.04
CA PHE A 67 -5.69 19.34 8.85
C PHE A 67 -4.69 19.33 10.01
N GLN A 68 -5.20 19.16 11.22
CA GLN A 68 -4.42 19.15 12.45
C GLN A 68 -4.71 17.86 13.23
N PRO A 69 -3.94 16.76 12.97
CA PRO A 69 -4.17 15.50 13.66
C PRO A 69 -3.89 15.65 15.16
N THR A 70 -4.76 15.08 15.98
CA THR A 70 -4.50 14.95 17.42
C THR A 70 -3.54 13.79 17.71
N ALA A 71 -2.91 13.79 18.88
CA ALA A 71 -2.08 12.66 19.30
C ALA A 71 -2.86 11.34 19.33
N ALA A 72 -4.11 11.37 19.80
CA ALA A 72 -4.99 10.21 19.82
C ALA A 72 -5.32 9.71 18.40
N TRP A 73 -5.52 10.62 17.44
CA TRP A 73 -5.75 10.24 16.04
C TRP A 73 -4.51 9.56 15.44
N LEU A 74 -3.31 10.12 15.66
CA LEU A 74 -2.06 9.54 15.19
C LEU A 74 -1.80 8.16 15.80
N GLU A 75 -2.05 8.01 17.09
CA GLU A 75 -1.93 6.72 17.78
C GLU A 75 -2.93 5.70 17.24
N HIS A 76 -4.18 6.12 17.02
CA HIS A 76 -5.22 5.27 16.43
C HIS A 76 -4.81 4.79 15.03
N VAL A 77 -4.35 5.68 14.15
CA VAL A 77 -3.90 5.31 12.80
C VAL A 77 -2.70 4.36 12.84
N GLN A 78 -1.71 4.65 13.71
CA GLN A 78 -0.55 3.78 13.89
C GLN A 78 -0.96 2.37 14.32
N LYS A 79 -1.79 2.26 15.35
CA LYS A 79 -2.22 0.97 15.90
C LYS A 79 -3.22 0.23 15.02
N SER A 80 -3.97 0.94 14.18
CA SER A 80 -4.85 0.32 13.17
C SER A 80 -4.08 -0.22 11.97
N SER A 81 -2.89 0.28 11.72
CA SER A 81 -2.04 -0.17 10.61
C SER A 81 -1.37 -1.51 10.92
N VAL A 82 -1.39 -2.42 9.96
CA VAL A 82 -0.88 -3.79 10.11
C VAL A 82 0.20 -4.05 9.08
N ARG A 83 1.30 -4.62 9.50
CA ARG A 83 2.37 -5.14 8.64
C ARG A 83 2.26 -6.67 8.57
N PHE A 84 2.16 -7.21 7.38
CA PHE A 84 2.25 -8.64 7.13
C PHE A 84 3.71 -9.08 7.04
N ASP A 85 4.05 -10.25 7.56
CA ASP A 85 5.42 -10.77 7.55
C ASP A 85 5.89 -11.23 6.17
N ASN A 86 4.95 -11.64 5.31
CA ASN A 86 5.21 -12.00 3.90
C ASN A 86 5.38 -10.79 2.97
N GLY A 87 5.39 -9.58 3.50
CA GLY A 87 5.52 -8.32 2.75
C GLY A 87 4.16 -7.79 2.28
N GLY A 88 3.66 -6.82 2.89
CA GLY A 88 2.38 -6.18 2.61
C GLY A 88 1.91 -5.41 3.83
N SER A 89 0.88 -4.63 3.65
CA SER A 89 0.25 -3.86 4.70
C SER A 89 -1.26 -4.03 4.66
N GLY A 90 -1.90 -3.74 5.77
CA GLY A 90 -3.35 -3.74 5.90
C GLY A 90 -3.79 -2.82 7.03
N SER A 91 -5.07 -2.86 7.31
CA SER A 91 -5.64 -2.07 8.39
C SER A 91 -6.73 -2.84 9.11
N PHE A 92 -6.82 -2.70 10.43
CA PHE A 92 -8.02 -3.07 11.16
C PHE A 92 -9.19 -2.21 10.71
N VAL A 93 -10.30 -2.85 10.38
CA VAL A 93 -11.54 -2.20 9.89
C VAL A 93 -12.75 -2.51 10.76
N SER A 94 -12.57 -3.28 11.83
CA SER A 94 -13.62 -3.55 12.83
C SER A 94 -13.03 -3.77 14.22
N ALA A 95 -13.88 -3.60 15.23
CA ALA A 95 -13.53 -3.83 16.63
C ALA A 95 -13.29 -5.31 16.98
N ASP A 96 -13.74 -6.25 16.15
CA ASP A 96 -13.59 -7.69 16.32
C ASP A 96 -12.44 -8.29 15.50
N GLY A 97 -11.40 -7.48 15.27
CA GLY A 97 -10.14 -7.94 14.68
C GLY A 97 -10.16 -8.20 13.17
N LEU A 98 -11.14 -7.68 12.43
CA LEU A 98 -11.17 -7.78 10.97
C LEU A 98 -10.09 -6.88 10.36
N VAL A 99 -9.26 -7.45 9.51
CA VAL A 99 -8.15 -6.76 8.81
C VAL A 99 -8.39 -6.79 7.32
N MET A 100 -8.34 -5.62 6.69
CA MET A 100 -8.42 -5.47 5.25
C MET A 100 -7.00 -5.33 4.67
N THR A 101 -6.74 -6.01 3.56
CA THR A 101 -5.51 -5.94 2.78
C THR A 101 -5.80 -6.20 1.30
N ASN A 102 -4.76 -6.32 0.48
CA ASN A 102 -4.90 -6.66 -0.93
C ASN A 102 -5.02 -8.18 -1.14
N HIS A 103 -5.68 -8.58 -2.23
CA HIS A 103 -5.79 -10.00 -2.62
C HIS A 103 -4.41 -10.62 -2.87
N HIS A 104 -3.50 -9.90 -3.54
CA HIS A 104 -2.16 -10.41 -3.82
C HIS A 104 -1.35 -10.68 -2.53
N VAL A 105 -1.58 -9.93 -1.44
CA VAL A 105 -0.98 -10.20 -0.11
C VAL A 105 -1.55 -11.50 0.49
N GLY A 106 -2.83 -11.78 0.25
CA GLY A 106 -3.51 -12.99 0.71
C GLY A 106 -3.32 -14.22 -0.19
N ALA A 107 -2.75 -14.05 -1.38
CA ALA A 107 -2.73 -15.10 -2.41
C ALA A 107 -1.98 -16.36 -1.99
N ASP A 108 -0.90 -16.25 -1.21
CA ASP A 108 -0.15 -17.39 -0.69
C ASP A 108 -1.03 -18.24 0.26
N CYS A 109 -1.74 -17.60 1.19
CA CYS A 109 -2.68 -18.30 2.06
C CYS A 109 -3.80 -18.98 1.26
N LEU A 110 -4.41 -18.31 0.29
CA LEU A 110 -5.42 -18.89 -0.60
C LEU A 110 -4.87 -20.14 -1.31
N GLY A 111 -3.66 -20.06 -1.85
CA GLY A 111 -2.99 -21.18 -2.50
C GLY A 111 -2.78 -22.36 -1.57
N LYS A 112 -2.28 -22.13 -0.34
CA LYS A 112 -2.05 -23.16 0.68
C LYS A 112 -3.36 -23.82 1.18
N LEU A 113 -4.44 -23.06 1.24
CA LEU A 113 -5.77 -23.56 1.61
C LEU A 113 -6.49 -24.30 0.48
N SER A 114 -6.04 -24.11 -0.77
CA SER A 114 -6.62 -24.76 -1.94
C SER A 114 -6.32 -26.26 -1.97
N THR A 115 -7.24 -27.01 -2.54
CA THR A 115 -7.12 -28.45 -2.75
C THR A 115 -7.31 -28.78 -4.24
N LYS A 116 -7.10 -30.03 -4.63
CA LYS A 116 -7.34 -30.48 -6.03
C LYS A 116 -8.78 -30.24 -6.48
N ASP A 117 -9.74 -30.29 -5.55
CA ASP A 117 -11.18 -30.16 -5.83
C ASP A 117 -11.69 -28.74 -5.61
N LYS A 118 -10.94 -27.89 -4.92
CA LYS A 118 -11.31 -26.50 -4.58
C LYS A 118 -10.10 -25.59 -4.70
N ASP A 119 -10.01 -24.87 -5.80
CA ASP A 119 -9.01 -23.82 -6.03
C ASP A 119 -9.57 -22.47 -5.60
N TYR A 120 -9.24 -22.05 -4.36
CA TYR A 120 -9.72 -20.78 -3.81
C TYR A 120 -9.13 -19.54 -4.51
N LEU A 121 -8.01 -19.66 -5.21
CA LEU A 121 -7.54 -18.57 -6.08
C LEU A 121 -8.47 -18.38 -7.27
N ALA A 122 -8.95 -19.48 -7.87
CA ALA A 122 -9.82 -19.42 -9.04
C ALA A 122 -11.27 -19.04 -8.70
N ILE A 123 -11.81 -19.54 -7.57
CA ILE A 123 -13.24 -19.40 -7.24
C ILE A 123 -13.53 -18.33 -6.16
N GLY A 124 -12.48 -17.84 -5.47
CA GLY A 124 -12.62 -16.99 -4.30
C GLY A 124 -12.97 -17.76 -3.03
N TYR A 125 -13.02 -17.04 -1.91
CA TYR A 125 -13.41 -17.57 -0.61
C TYR A 125 -14.28 -16.58 0.16
N GLU A 126 -15.31 -17.07 0.83
CA GLU A 126 -16.15 -16.30 1.74
C GLU A 126 -16.58 -17.18 2.92
N ALA A 127 -16.18 -16.82 4.12
CA ALA A 127 -16.67 -17.41 5.37
C ALA A 127 -18.02 -16.80 5.72
N LYS A 128 -19.05 -17.62 5.88
CA LYS A 128 -20.38 -17.17 6.30
C LYS A 128 -20.53 -17.04 7.82
N SER A 129 -19.57 -17.60 8.56
CA SER A 129 -19.49 -17.56 10.01
C SER A 129 -18.03 -17.66 10.46
N SER A 130 -17.76 -17.30 11.71
CA SER A 130 -16.42 -17.46 12.31
C SER A 130 -15.92 -18.91 12.33
N ALA A 131 -16.82 -19.89 12.35
CA ALA A 131 -16.47 -21.31 12.29
C ALA A 131 -15.93 -21.73 10.91
N GLU A 132 -16.26 -20.98 9.88
CA GLU A 132 -15.77 -21.23 8.51
C GLU A 132 -14.47 -20.47 8.20
N GLU A 133 -14.08 -19.53 9.05
CA GLU A 133 -12.82 -18.79 8.84
C GLU A 133 -11.61 -19.73 8.89
N ARG A 134 -10.78 -19.68 7.87
CA ARG A 134 -9.67 -20.63 7.65
C ARG A 134 -8.35 -20.06 8.11
N LYS A 135 -7.68 -20.76 9.03
CA LYS A 135 -6.36 -20.38 9.51
C LYS A 135 -5.31 -20.44 8.39
N CYS A 136 -4.51 -19.39 8.31
CA CYS A 136 -3.33 -19.30 7.45
C CYS A 136 -2.10 -19.62 8.29
N ASP A 137 -1.56 -20.84 8.18
CA ASP A 137 -0.60 -21.38 9.15
C ASP A 137 0.72 -20.59 9.23
N ASP A 138 1.20 -20.04 8.12
CA ASP A 138 2.49 -19.33 8.07
C ASP A 138 2.31 -17.80 7.96
N LEU A 139 1.15 -17.27 8.31
CA LEU A 139 0.87 -15.84 8.22
C LEU A 139 0.95 -15.19 9.60
N GLU A 140 1.77 -14.15 9.69
CA GLU A 140 1.93 -13.34 10.89
C GLU A 140 1.61 -11.88 10.61
N LEU A 141 0.83 -11.27 11.48
CA LEU A 141 0.51 -9.85 11.45
C LEU A 141 1.19 -9.12 12.61
N ASN A 142 1.79 -7.98 12.30
CA ASN A 142 2.53 -7.16 13.25
C ASN A 142 1.90 -5.77 13.33
N VAL A 143 1.55 -5.33 14.54
CA VAL A 143 1.00 -4.01 14.83
C VAL A 143 2.03 -3.19 15.61
N LEU A 144 2.40 -2.02 15.10
CA LEU A 144 3.37 -1.13 15.74
C LEU A 144 2.76 -0.46 16.97
N MET A 145 3.18 -0.91 18.15
CA MET A 145 2.68 -0.42 19.44
C MET A 145 3.39 0.85 19.91
N SER A 146 4.73 0.91 19.74
CA SER A 146 5.51 2.07 20.15
C SER A 146 6.81 2.20 19.36
N MET A 147 7.32 3.41 19.31
CA MET A 147 8.61 3.78 18.74
C MET A 147 9.41 4.55 19.80
N GLU A 148 10.71 4.27 19.87
CA GLU A 148 11.63 4.93 20.81
C GLU A 148 12.94 5.25 20.10
N ASP A 149 13.43 6.49 20.24
CA ASP A 149 14.72 6.86 19.69
C ASP A 149 15.84 6.29 20.56
N VAL A 150 16.64 5.41 19.99
CA VAL A 150 17.81 4.76 20.64
C VAL A 150 19.12 5.16 19.97
N THR A 151 19.12 6.21 19.17
CA THR A 151 20.28 6.69 18.40
C THR A 151 21.49 6.94 19.31
N ALA A 152 21.28 7.61 20.44
CA ALA A 152 22.36 7.91 21.37
C ALA A 152 23.02 6.65 21.95
N ARG A 153 22.23 5.60 22.27
CA ARG A 153 22.76 4.32 22.76
C ARG A 153 23.58 3.61 21.68
N VAL A 154 23.04 3.49 20.49
CA VAL A 154 23.71 2.78 19.37
C VAL A 154 24.97 3.52 18.94
N SER A 155 24.91 4.85 18.83
CA SER A 155 26.08 5.67 18.47
C SER A 155 27.14 5.68 19.56
N GLY A 156 26.73 5.71 20.82
CA GLY A 156 27.63 5.69 21.98
C GLY A 156 28.43 4.39 22.18
N ALA A 157 27.96 3.29 21.57
CA ALA A 157 28.68 2.03 21.54
C ALA A 157 29.94 2.05 20.65
N VAL A 158 30.03 3.00 19.73
CA VAL A 158 31.14 3.14 18.77
C VAL A 158 32.16 4.17 19.30
N GLN A 159 33.39 3.74 19.54
CA GLN A 159 34.47 4.62 19.97
C GLN A 159 35.25 5.15 18.77
N ALA A 160 35.77 6.37 18.87
CA ALA A 160 36.53 7.03 17.79
C ALA A 160 37.80 6.28 17.36
N THR A 161 38.33 5.42 18.23
CA THR A 161 39.52 4.60 17.96
C THR A 161 39.23 3.29 17.24
N MET A 162 37.97 2.93 17.03
CA MET A 162 37.58 1.70 16.35
C MET A 162 37.75 1.81 14.85
N ASP A 163 38.26 0.75 14.23
CA ASP A 163 38.16 0.61 12.79
C ASP A 163 36.72 0.28 12.33
N GLY A 164 36.46 0.28 11.04
CA GLY A 164 35.13 0.08 10.50
C GLY A 164 34.49 -1.25 10.91
N ALA A 165 35.28 -2.33 10.99
CA ALA A 165 34.79 -3.65 11.37
C ALA A 165 34.47 -3.75 12.86
N ALA A 166 35.32 -3.20 13.71
CA ALA A 166 35.10 -3.11 15.15
C ALA A 166 33.89 -2.22 15.49
N ALA A 167 33.77 -1.07 14.82
CA ALA A 167 32.62 -0.17 14.96
C ALA A 167 31.30 -0.84 14.59
N GLU A 168 31.25 -1.57 13.47
CA GLU A 168 30.06 -2.31 13.06
C GLU A 168 29.69 -3.45 14.03
N LYS A 169 30.70 -4.17 14.53
CA LYS A 169 30.49 -5.21 15.55
C LYS A 169 29.93 -4.63 16.84
N ALA A 170 30.48 -3.50 17.31
CA ALA A 170 30.00 -2.81 18.52
C ALA A 170 28.55 -2.33 18.35
N ARG A 171 28.23 -1.74 17.19
CA ARG A 171 26.87 -1.29 16.86
C ARG A 171 25.86 -2.45 16.88
N ARG A 172 26.18 -3.57 16.23
CA ARG A 172 25.31 -4.77 16.24
C ARG A 172 25.12 -5.36 17.63
N ALA A 173 26.18 -5.38 18.44
CA ALA A 173 26.08 -5.87 19.80
C ALA A 173 25.13 -5.02 20.66
N GLU A 174 25.21 -3.70 20.54
CA GLU A 174 24.31 -2.79 21.26
C GLU A 174 22.86 -2.93 20.75
N ILE A 175 22.64 -2.99 19.43
CA ILE A 175 21.32 -3.22 18.84
C ILE A 175 20.69 -4.51 19.39
N ASN A 176 21.43 -5.63 19.36
CA ASN A 176 20.94 -6.91 19.90
C ASN A 176 20.63 -6.81 21.41
N GLY A 177 21.44 -6.05 22.15
CA GLY A 177 21.21 -5.78 23.57
C GLY A 177 19.91 -5.02 23.83
N ILE A 178 19.67 -3.94 23.05
CA ILE A 178 18.45 -3.13 23.12
C ILE A 178 17.22 -3.97 22.81
N GLU A 179 17.26 -4.74 21.72
CA GLU A 179 16.15 -5.58 21.30
C GLU A 179 15.83 -6.67 22.34
N LYS A 180 16.87 -7.32 22.88
CA LYS A 180 16.70 -8.33 23.93
C LYS A 180 16.10 -7.72 25.19
N GLU A 181 16.66 -6.62 25.68
CA GLU A 181 16.15 -5.90 26.86
C GLU A 181 14.67 -5.51 26.68
N SER A 182 14.31 -5.01 25.50
CA SER A 182 12.94 -4.63 25.19
C SER A 182 11.99 -5.83 25.18
N ARG A 183 12.39 -6.94 24.54
CA ARG A 183 11.58 -8.17 24.52
C ARG A 183 11.39 -8.73 25.93
N ASP A 184 12.45 -8.78 26.72
CA ASP A 184 12.41 -9.33 28.09
C ASP A 184 11.47 -8.49 28.99
N LYS A 185 11.44 -7.16 28.81
CA LYS A 185 10.60 -6.25 29.58
C LYS A 185 9.13 -6.21 29.14
N THR A 186 8.87 -6.31 27.83
CA THR A 186 7.55 -6.01 27.27
C THR A 186 6.83 -7.23 26.74
N GLY A 187 7.53 -8.33 26.46
CA GLY A 187 6.99 -9.47 25.73
C GLY A 187 6.70 -9.18 24.26
N LEU A 188 6.94 -7.96 23.77
CA LEU A 188 6.69 -7.56 22.41
C LEU A 188 7.87 -7.90 21.49
N ARG A 189 7.60 -8.20 20.24
CA ARG A 189 8.64 -8.22 19.20
C ARG A 189 9.29 -6.84 19.14
N SER A 190 10.60 -6.79 19.19
CA SER A 190 11.37 -5.56 19.27
C SER A 190 12.47 -5.58 18.24
N ASP A 191 12.43 -4.62 17.31
CA ASP A 191 13.37 -4.50 16.19
C ASP A 191 13.95 -3.08 16.21
N VAL A 192 15.28 -2.95 16.15
CA VAL A 192 15.94 -1.65 15.96
C VAL A 192 16.13 -1.38 14.49
N VAL A 193 15.49 -0.32 13.99
CA VAL A 193 15.50 0.08 12.59
C VAL A 193 16.45 1.25 12.39
N ALA A 194 17.43 1.10 11.48
CA ALA A 194 18.29 2.18 11.04
C ALA A 194 17.57 3.03 9.97
N LEU A 195 17.46 4.33 10.22
CA LEU A 195 16.87 5.30 9.32
C LEU A 195 17.96 6.26 8.81
N TYR A 196 17.68 6.90 7.66
CA TYR A 196 18.57 7.91 7.08
C TYR A 196 20.02 7.42 6.94
N ASN A 197 20.19 6.21 6.39
CA ASN A 197 21.51 5.57 6.23
C ASN A 197 22.32 5.43 7.53
N GLY A 198 21.62 5.19 8.65
CA GLY A 198 22.25 5.05 9.96
C GLY A 198 22.44 6.37 10.72
N GLY A 199 21.84 7.46 10.25
CA GLY A 199 21.80 8.73 10.96
C GLY A 199 20.86 8.72 12.18
N GLN A 200 19.93 7.78 12.23
CA GLN A 200 18.99 7.60 13.33
C GLN A 200 18.69 6.12 13.54
N TYR A 201 18.47 5.72 14.80
CA TYR A 201 18.06 4.38 15.19
C TYR A 201 16.79 4.45 16.03
N GLN A 202 15.73 3.75 15.56
CA GLN A 202 14.44 3.69 16.25
C GLN A 202 14.16 2.26 16.70
N LEU A 203 13.85 2.07 17.99
CA LEU A 203 13.36 0.81 18.52
C LEU A 203 11.85 0.72 18.29
N TYR A 204 11.43 -0.19 17.42
CA TYR A 204 10.04 -0.49 17.11
C TYR A 204 9.57 -1.69 17.90
N ARG A 205 8.46 -1.56 18.62
CA ARG A 205 7.83 -2.65 19.38
C ARG A 205 6.52 -3.03 18.70
N TYR A 206 6.41 -4.32 18.36
CA TYR A 206 5.24 -4.85 17.66
C TYR A 206 4.48 -5.85 18.52
N LYS A 207 3.15 -5.71 18.56
CA LYS A 207 2.26 -6.80 18.96
C LYS A 207 2.11 -7.73 17.76
N ARG A 208 2.33 -9.03 17.98
CA ARG A 208 2.37 -10.06 16.98
C ARG A 208 1.14 -10.95 17.07
N TYR A 209 0.48 -11.20 15.95
CA TYR A 209 -0.66 -12.11 15.84
C TYR A 209 -0.28 -13.26 14.91
N THR A 210 -0.46 -14.50 15.38
CA THR A 210 -0.11 -15.74 14.67
C THR A 210 -1.32 -16.64 14.39
N ASP A 211 -2.49 -16.36 14.98
CA ASP A 211 -3.76 -16.96 14.57
C ASP A 211 -4.49 -15.97 13.68
N VAL A 212 -4.17 -16.04 12.39
CA VAL A 212 -4.71 -15.19 11.33
C VAL A 212 -5.57 -16.08 10.44
N ARG A 213 -6.82 -15.70 10.24
CA ARG A 213 -7.78 -16.50 9.48
C ARG A 213 -8.33 -15.74 8.30
N LEU A 214 -8.39 -16.41 7.15
CA LEU A 214 -9.02 -15.92 5.95
C LEU A 214 -10.53 -15.81 6.13
N VAL A 215 -11.08 -14.63 5.86
CA VAL A 215 -12.53 -14.34 5.95
C VAL A 215 -13.11 -14.21 4.54
N PHE A 216 -12.45 -13.43 3.69
CA PHE A 216 -12.92 -13.19 2.34
C PHE A 216 -11.77 -12.89 1.38
N ALA A 217 -11.87 -13.42 0.18
CA ALA A 217 -11.07 -13.02 -0.97
C ALA A 217 -11.88 -13.27 -2.25
N PRO A 218 -11.96 -12.33 -3.20
CA PRO A 218 -12.59 -12.57 -4.49
C PRO A 218 -11.78 -13.55 -5.34
N GLN A 219 -12.34 -14.01 -6.43
CA GLN A 219 -11.61 -14.80 -7.42
C GLN A 219 -10.49 -13.97 -8.06
N LYS A 220 -9.34 -14.59 -8.35
CA LYS A 220 -8.16 -13.92 -8.91
C LYS A 220 -8.47 -13.16 -10.21
N SER A 221 -9.39 -13.67 -11.04
CA SER A 221 -9.74 -13.03 -12.31
C SER A 221 -10.33 -11.63 -12.18
N ILE A 222 -10.99 -11.32 -11.04
CA ILE A 222 -11.46 -9.95 -10.77
C ILE A 222 -10.46 -9.18 -9.89
N ALA A 223 -9.72 -9.88 -9.03
CA ALA A 223 -8.71 -9.26 -8.17
C ALA A 223 -7.48 -8.76 -8.97
N PHE A 224 -7.27 -9.30 -10.15
CA PHE A 224 -6.17 -8.94 -11.06
C PHE A 224 -6.68 -8.61 -12.47
N PHE A 225 -7.89 -8.05 -12.55
CA PHE A 225 -8.48 -7.63 -13.82
C PHE A 225 -7.69 -6.47 -14.41
N GLY A 226 -7.29 -6.57 -15.68
CA GLY A 226 -6.48 -5.55 -16.36
C GLY A 226 -4.97 -5.63 -16.05
N GLY A 227 -4.53 -6.49 -15.12
CA GLY A 227 -3.13 -6.69 -14.76
C GLY A 227 -2.55 -5.55 -13.90
N ASP A 228 -1.22 -5.44 -13.87
CA ASP A 228 -0.51 -4.46 -13.04
C ASP A 228 -0.90 -3.00 -13.31
N PRO A 229 -1.13 -2.53 -14.55
CA PRO A 229 -1.57 -1.16 -14.79
C PRO A 229 -2.88 -0.82 -14.05
N ASP A 230 -3.88 -1.70 -14.10
CA ASP A 230 -5.16 -1.45 -13.42
C ASP A 230 -5.05 -1.60 -11.90
N ASN A 231 -4.09 -2.37 -11.40
CA ASN A 231 -3.88 -2.56 -9.97
C ASN A 231 -3.17 -1.37 -9.30
N PHE A 232 -2.27 -0.68 -10.01
CA PHE A 232 -1.44 0.39 -9.44
C PHE A 232 -1.73 1.79 -9.99
N GLU A 233 -2.71 1.92 -10.88
CA GLU A 233 -3.11 3.20 -11.46
C GLU A 233 -4.59 3.52 -11.16
N TYR A 234 -4.98 4.78 -11.31
CA TYR A 234 -6.36 5.22 -11.19
C TYR A 234 -6.89 5.73 -12.53
N PRO A 235 -8.18 5.47 -12.83
CA PRO A 235 -9.18 4.73 -12.06
C PRO A 235 -8.91 3.22 -12.04
N ARG A 236 -9.14 2.56 -10.91
CA ARG A 236 -9.02 1.11 -10.77
C ARG A 236 -10.30 0.41 -11.21
N TYR A 237 -10.13 -0.71 -11.92
CA TYR A 237 -11.23 -1.57 -12.38
C TYR A 237 -11.14 -2.98 -11.80
N ASP A 238 -10.08 -3.30 -11.06
CA ASP A 238 -9.89 -4.54 -10.36
C ASP A 238 -10.40 -4.47 -8.90
N LEU A 239 -10.57 -5.64 -8.29
CA LEU A 239 -10.96 -5.80 -6.89
C LEU A 239 -9.84 -6.52 -6.13
N ASP A 240 -8.67 -5.89 -6.03
CA ASP A 240 -7.52 -6.40 -5.30
C ASP A 240 -7.71 -6.19 -3.79
N ILE A 241 -8.63 -6.95 -3.19
CA ILE A 241 -9.01 -6.88 -1.78
C ILE A 241 -9.04 -8.27 -1.14
N CYS A 242 -8.65 -8.34 0.13
CA CYS A 242 -8.73 -9.54 0.96
C CYS A 242 -9.02 -9.15 2.41
N PHE A 243 -9.79 -9.99 3.12
CA PHE A 243 -10.06 -9.81 4.54
C PHE A 243 -9.56 -11.01 5.33
N PHE A 244 -8.87 -10.71 6.41
CA PHE A 244 -8.47 -11.65 7.44
C PHE A 244 -9.09 -11.25 8.77
N ARG A 245 -9.11 -12.18 9.73
CA ARG A 245 -9.40 -11.87 11.12
C ARG A 245 -8.28 -12.41 12.01
N VAL A 246 -7.89 -11.61 12.99
CA VAL A 246 -6.92 -12.04 14.01
C VAL A 246 -7.65 -12.62 15.22
N TYR A 247 -7.09 -13.68 15.77
CA TYR A 247 -7.61 -14.37 16.94
C TYR A 247 -6.56 -14.36 18.08
N GLU A 248 -7.06 -14.21 19.30
CA GLU A 248 -6.30 -14.43 20.54
C GLU A 248 -7.02 -15.50 21.35
N THR A 249 -6.32 -16.56 21.74
CA THR A 249 -6.87 -17.66 22.55
C THR A 249 -8.23 -18.18 22.08
N THR A 250 -8.36 -18.50 20.77
CA THR A 250 -9.57 -19.06 20.14
C THR A 250 -10.75 -18.11 19.95
N SER A 251 -10.66 -16.85 20.40
CA SER A 251 -11.68 -15.84 20.18
C SER A 251 -11.17 -14.74 19.25
N PRO A 252 -12.03 -14.10 18.44
CA PRO A 252 -11.65 -12.90 17.71
C PRO A 252 -11.03 -11.88 18.65
N CYS A 253 -9.90 -11.30 18.24
CA CYS A 253 -9.26 -10.27 19.02
C CYS A 253 -10.20 -9.06 19.13
N MET A 254 -10.53 -8.67 20.35
CA MET A 254 -11.25 -7.42 20.58
C MET A 254 -10.29 -6.26 20.38
N TRP A 255 -10.34 -5.67 19.20
CA TRP A 255 -9.66 -4.41 18.92
C TRP A 255 -10.46 -3.28 19.58
N THR A 256 -10.12 -2.95 20.82
CA THR A 256 -10.68 -1.76 21.47
C THR A 256 -10.09 -0.54 20.75
N THR A 257 -10.91 0.08 19.93
CA THR A 257 -10.68 1.46 19.49
C THR A 257 -10.45 2.32 20.71
N ILE A 258 -9.22 2.82 20.82
CA ILE A 258 -8.88 3.86 21.78
C ILE A 258 -9.52 5.17 21.30
#